data_5cd4438c1cb4de2617bbf64000b5e6fd
#
_entry.id   5cd4438c1cb4de2617bbf64000b5e6fd
#
_cell.length_a   1.000
_cell.length_b   1.000
_cell.length_c   1.000
_cell.angle_alpha   90.00
_cell.angle_beta   90.00
_cell.angle_gamma   90.00
#
_symmetry.space_group_name_H-M   'P 1'
#
loop_
_entity.id
_entity.type
_entity.pdbx_description
1 polymer ?
#
loop_
_entity_poly.entity_id
_entity_poly.type
_entity_poly.pdbx_seq_one_letter_code
_entity_poly.pdbx_strand_id
1 'polypeptide(L)'
;MNDLKPILFPGMEPRRPLVIAGPCSAETEEQVLRTARELAAEGVRIYRAGLWKPRTLPGGFEGVGAEGLAWLRRVKRETGMYTATEVATHEHVTAALAGGVDLLWIGARTAANPFA
;
A
#
# COMPACT_ATOMS: atom_id res chain seq x y z
N MET A 1 10.00 22.40 9.27
CA MET A 1 9.22 21.26 9.77
C MET A 1 10.08 20.32 10.55
N ASN A 2 10.34 20.72 11.78
CA ASN A 2 11.25 19.94 12.64
C ASN A 2 10.58 18.73 13.29
N ASP A 3 9.27 18.59 13.08
CA ASP A 3 8.49 17.55 13.75
C ASP A 3 8.38 16.24 12.96
N LEU A 4 8.87 16.25 11.71
CA LEU A 4 8.83 15.05 10.89
C LEU A 4 9.93 14.10 11.30
N LYS A 5 9.54 12.86 11.58
CA LYS A 5 10.48 11.82 11.93
C LYS A 5 10.57 10.80 10.81
N PRO A 6 11.74 10.18 10.60
CA PRO A 6 11.84 9.10 9.63
C PRO A 6 10.86 7.98 9.94
N ILE A 7 10.34 7.34 8.90
CA ILE A 7 9.54 6.14 9.07
C ILE A 7 10.46 4.98 9.36
N LEU A 8 10.34 4.39 10.55
CA LEU A 8 11.13 3.24 10.94
C LEU A 8 10.21 2.17 11.51
N PHE A 9 10.32 0.96 10.96
CA PHE A 9 9.63 -0.20 11.50
C PHE A 9 10.64 -1.12 12.18
N PRO A 10 10.22 -1.89 13.19
CA PRO A 10 11.12 -2.84 13.86
C PRO A 10 11.83 -3.76 12.86
N GLY A 11 13.13 -3.95 13.05
CA GLY A 11 13.94 -4.81 12.20
C GLY A 11 14.52 -4.12 10.98
N MET A 12 14.26 -2.83 10.78
CA MET A 12 14.79 -2.07 9.66
C MET A 12 15.97 -1.23 10.09
N GLU A 13 16.98 -1.14 9.21
CA GLU A 13 18.17 -0.36 9.51
C GLU A 13 17.97 1.09 9.11
N PRO A 14 18.15 2.06 10.07
CA PRO A 14 17.84 3.46 9.79
C PRO A 14 18.75 4.15 8.78
N ARG A 15 19.93 3.58 8.49
CA ARG A 15 20.89 4.19 7.57
C ARG A 15 20.72 3.77 6.13
N ARG A 16 19.86 2.79 5.86
CA ARG A 16 19.62 2.31 4.50
C ARG A 16 18.41 2.97 3.89
N PRO A 17 18.39 3.16 2.56
CA PRO A 17 17.19 3.64 1.90
C PRO A 17 16.00 2.76 2.22
N LEU A 18 14.85 3.38 2.43
CA LEU A 18 13.60 2.67 2.63
C LEU A 18 13.08 2.22 1.27
N VAL A 19 12.97 0.91 1.07
CA VAL A 19 12.46 0.36 -0.19
C VAL A 19 11.02 -0.09 0.01
N ILE A 20 10.12 0.50 -0.78
CA ILE A 20 8.72 0.12 -0.82
C ILE A 20 8.45 -0.38 -2.22
N ALA A 21 8.13 -1.66 -2.37
CA ALA A 21 7.95 -2.27 -3.68
C ALA A 21 6.67 -3.07 -3.78
N GLY A 22 6.14 -3.17 -4.97
CA GLY A 22 4.92 -3.91 -5.25
C GLY A 22 4.20 -3.35 -6.46
N PRO A 23 3.10 -3.99 -6.87
CA PRO A 23 2.37 -3.55 -8.06
C PRO A 23 1.70 -2.20 -7.84
N CYS A 24 1.61 -1.43 -8.91
CA CYS A 24 0.88 -0.17 -8.88
C CYS A 24 -0.59 -0.40 -8.53
N SER A 25 -1.16 -1.50 -8.99
CA SER A 25 -2.55 -1.86 -8.75
C SER A 25 -2.66 -3.34 -8.40
N ALA A 26 -3.34 -3.63 -7.30
CA ALA A 26 -3.72 -4.99 -6.98
C ALA A 26 -4.89 -5.37 -7.90
N GLU A 27 -4.75 -6.48 -8.60
CA GLU A 27 -5.76 -6.93 -9.56
C GLU A 27 -6.39 -8.25 -9.16
N THR A 28 -5.59 -9.20 -8.70
CA THR A 28 -6.08 -10.49 -8.22
C THR A 28 -5.29 -10.89 -6.97
N GLU A 29 -5.90 -11.76 -6.17
CA GLU A 29 -5.22 -12.30 -4.99
C GLU A 29 -3.95 -13.05 -5.39
N GLU A 30 -4.02 -13.84 -6.47
CA GLU A 30 -2.85 -14.60 -6.95
C GLU A 30 -1.69 -13.67 -7.33
N GLN A 31 -1.98 -12.60 -8.07
CA GLN A 31 -0.97 -11.61 -8.44
C GLN A 31 -0.31 -11.00 -7.20
N VAL A 32 -1.14 -10.56 -6.26
CA VAL A 32 -0.67 -9.90 -5.03
C VAL A 32 0.24 -10.83 -4.24
N LEU A 33 -0.17 -12.07 -4.03
CA LEU A 33 0.60 -12.99 -3.20
C LEU A 33 1.86 -13.48 -3.89
N ARG A 34 1.81 -13.74 -5.19
CA ARG A 34 2.99 -14.18 -5.95
C ARG A 34 4.07 -13.09 -5.91
N THR A 35 3.68 -11.86 -6.22
CA THR A 35 4.61 -10.73 -6.22
C THR A 35 5.19 -10.50 -4.82
N ALA A 36 4.35 -10.61 -3.79
CA ALA A 36 4.80 -10.45 -2.41
C ALA A 36 5.85 -11.49 -2.03
N ARG A 37 5.62 -12.76 -2.40
CA ARG A 37 6.57 -13.82 -2.09
C ARG A 37 7.91 -13.60 -2.79
N GLU A 38 7.88 -13.16 -4.05
CA GLU A 38 9.10 -12.89 -4.82
C GLU A 38 9.88 -11.73 -4.19
N LEU A 39 9.20 -10.65 -3.83
CA LEU A 39 9.84 -9.49 -3.21
C LEU A 39 10.38 -9.82 -1.82
N ALA A 40 9.66 -10.59 -1.04
CA ALA A 40 10.13 -11.03 0.28
C ALA A 40 11.43 -11.85 0.16
N ALA A 41 11.51 -12.71 -0.86
CA ALA A 41 12.72 -13.49 -1.12
C ALA A 41 13.91 -12.61 -1.48
N GLU A 42 13.67 -11.44 -2.08
CA GLU A 42 14.71 -10.47 -2.41
C GLU A 42 15.06 -9.55 -1.23
N GLY A 43 14.45 -9.72 -0.08
CA GLY A 43 14.73 -8.94 1.11
C GLY A 43 13.91 -7.67 1.27
N VAL A 44 12.91 -7.44 0.44
CA VAL A 44 12.03 -6.29 0.58
C VAL A 44 11.22 -6.42 1.88
N ARG A 45 11.12 -5.33 2.64
CA ARG A 45 10.46 -5.34 3.95
C ARG A 45 9.10 -4.65 3.93
N ILE A 46 8.84 -3.80 2.96
CA ILE A 46 7.57 -3.09 2.83
C ILE A 46 6.99 -3.36 1.44
N TYR A 47 5.80 -3.96 1.44
CA TYR A 47 5.07 -4.31 0.22
C TYR A 47 3.96 -3.30 -0.01
N ARG A 48 3.86 -2.78 -1.22
CA ARG A 48 2.77 -1.89 -1.59
C ARG A 48 1.89 -2.52 -2.64
N ALA A 49 0.59 -2.19 -2.60
CA ALA A 49 -0.33 -2.51 -3.68
C ALA A 49 -1.46 -1.48 -3.64
N GLY A 50 -1.75 -0.87 -4.77
CA GLY A 50 -2.85 0.08 -4.86
C GLY A 50 -4.18 -0.64 -4.89
N LEU A 51 -5.07 -0.30 -3.96
CA LEU A 51 -6.41 -0.89 -3.88
C LEU A 51 -7.46 0.03 -4.48
N TRP A 52 -7.28 1.32 -4.37
CA TRP A 52 -8.19 2.33 -4.90
C TRP A 52 -7.41 3.21 -5.87
N LYS A 53 -7.88 3.32 -7.10
CA LYS A 53 -7.20 4.07 -8.16
C LYS A 53 -8.09 5.18 -8.69
N PRO A 54 -7.84 6.46 -8.29
CA PRO A 54 -8.54 7.59 -8.88
C PRO A 54 -8.30 7.59 -10.41
N ARG A 55 -9.37 7.75 -11.17
CA ARG A 55 -9.28 7.79 -12.64
C ARG A 55 -9.74 9.14 -13.16
N THR A 56 -9.10 9.59 -14.24
CA THR A 56 -9.48 10.82 -14.92
C THR A 56 -10.77 10.65 -15.71
N LEU A 57 -11.00 9.42 -16.22
CA LEU A 57 -12.17 9.11 -17.02
C LEU A 57 -13.07 8.15 -16.23
N PRO A 58 -14.40 8.43 -16.18
CA PRO A 58 -15.34 7.50 -15.59
C PRO A 58 -15.33 6.15 -16.32
N GLY A 59 -15.54 5.06 -15.59
CA GLY A 59 -15.59 3.72 -16.17
C GLY A 59 -14.25 3.01 -16.28
N GLY A 60 -13.12 3.67 -15.94
CA GLY A 60 -11.84 3.00 -15.87
C GLY A 60 -11.76 2.10 -14.64
N PHE A 61 -10.75 1.21 -14.63
CA PHE A 61 -10.51 0.35 -13.46
C PHE A 61 -10.12 1.20 -12.27
N GLU A 62 -10.94 1.20 -11.24
CA GLU A 62 -10.76 2.02 -10.05
C GLU A 62 -10.09 1.28 -8.89
N GLY A 63 -9.61 0.08 -9.16
CA GLY A 63 -8.99 -0.77 -8.14
C GLY A 63 -9.96 -1.80 -7.60
N VAL A 64 -9.43 -2.74 -6.80
CA VAL A 64 -10.25 -3.80 -6.20
C VAL A 64 -10.95 -3.34 -4.93
N GLY A 65 -10.55 -2.19 -4.40
CA GLY A 65 -11.17 -1.64 -3.20
C GLY A 65 -10.89 -2.44 -1.95
N ALA A 66 -11.84 -2.41 -1.03
CA ALA A 66 -11.70 -3.04 0.29
C ALA A 66 -11.45 -4.55 0.24
N GLU A 67 -11.83 -5.22 -0.84
CA GLU A 67 -11.55 -6.65 -1.01
C GLU A 67 -10.04 -6.93 -0.94
N GLY A 68 -9.24 -6.03 -1.48
CA GLY A 68 -7.79 -6.17 -1.48
C GLY A 68 -7.15 -6.07 -0.09
N LEU A 69 -7.86 -5.54 0.89
CA LEU A 69 -7.35 -5.46 2.26
C LEU A 69 -7.12 -6.85 2.86
N ALA A 70 -8.00 -7.80 2.55
CA ALA A 70 -7.82 -9.18 2.98
C ALA A 70 -6.55 -9.78 2.36
N TRP A 71 -6.26 -9.44 1.12
CA TRP A 71 -5.06 -9.91 0.43
C TRP A 71 -3.79 -9.33 1.09
N LEU A 72 -3.81 -8.06 1.45
CA LEU A 72 -2.67 -7.44 2.15
C LEU A 72 -2.47 -8.06 3.54
N ARG A 73 -3.54 -8.36 4.26
CA ARG A 73 -3.41 -9.07 5.54
C ARG A 73 -2.77 -10.43 5.35
N ARG A 74 -3.12 -11.12 4.28
CA ARG A 74 -2.51 -12.41 3.96
C ARG A 74 -1.02 -12.26 3.63
N VAL A 75 -0.65 -11.20 2.91
CA VAL A 75 0.76 -10.90 2.64
C VAL A 75 1.53 -10.76 3.94
N LYS A 76 1.02 -9.98 4.89
CA LYS A 76 1.68 -9.82 6.20
C LYS A 76 1.85 -11.16 6.92
N ARG A 77 0.80 -11.96 6.93
CA ARG A 77 0.82 -13.24 7.62
C ARG A 77 1.80 -14.22 7.01
N GLU A 78 1.89 -14.26 5.67
CA GLU A 78 2.75 -15.23 4.99
C GLU A 78 4.20 -14.78 4.86
N THR A 79 4.47 -13.49 4.73
CA THR A 79 5.82 -12.99 4.45
C THR A 79 6.44 -12.22 5.59
N GLY A 80 5.65 -11.73 6.53
CA GLY A 80 6.15 -10.84 7.58
C GLY A 80 6.43 -9.42 7.13
N MET A 81 6.20 -9.08 5.86
CA MET A 81 6.38 -7.72 5.37
C MET A 81 5.35 -6.77 5.96
N TYR A 82 5.73 -5.51 6.11
CA TYR A 82 4.79 -4.43 6.35
C TYR A 82 4.06 -4.12 5.05
N THR A 83 2.86 -3.55 5.14
CA THR A 83 2.03 -3.28 3.97
C THR A 83 1.72 -1.81 3.82
N ALA A 84 1.55 -1.39 2.57
CA ALA A 84 1.27 0.01 2.22
C ALA A 84 0.23 0.07 1.10
N THR A 85 -0.60 1.09 1.13
CA THR A 85 -1.57 1.32 0.05
C THR A 85 -1.82 2.82 -0.13
N GLU A 86 -2.30 3.18 -1.32
CA GLU A 86 -2.69 4.54 -1.64
C GLU A 86 -4.11 4.79 -1.14
N VAL A 87 -4.36 5.98 -0.60
CA VAL A 87 -5.69 6.39 -0.15
C VAL A 87 -6.05 7.72 -0.81
N ALA A 88 -7.34 7.95 -1.01
CA ALA A 88 -7.86 9.17 -1.61
C ALA A 88 -8.94 9.82 -0.75
N THR A 89 -9.69 9.05 0.00
CA THR A 89 -10.83 9.54 0.77
C THR A 89 -10.72 9.14 2.23
N HIS A 90 -11.54 9.77 3.06
CA HIS A 90 -11.61 9.42 4.48
C HIS A 90 -12.04 7.94 4.67
N GLU A 91 -12.96 7.47 3.84
CA GLU A 91 -13.39 6.07 3.89
C GLU A 91 -12.24 5.11 3.58
N HIS A 92 -11.36 5.48 2.62
CA HIS A 92 -10.18 4.68 2.32
C HIS A 92 -9.27 4.58 3.54
N VAL A 93 -9.01 5.71 4.20
CA VAL A 93 -8.17 5.73 5.40
C VAL A 93 -8.75 4.85 6.49
N THR A 94 -10.05 5.01 6.78
CA THR A 94 -10.73 4.23 7.81
C THR A 94 -10.65 2.74 7.51
N ALA A 95 -10.95 2.35 6.27
CA ALA A 95 -10.92 0.94 5.87
C ALA A 95 -9.51 0.37 5.95
N ALA A 96 -8.51 1.11 5.47
CA ALA A 96 -7.12 0.65 5.47
C ALA A 96 -6.60 0.46 6.89
N LEU A 97 -6.88 1.39 7.79
CA LEU A 97 -6.47 1.26 9.19
C LEU A 97 -7.14 0.09 9.86
N ALA A 98 -8.45 -0.08 9.64
CA ALA A 98 -9.19 -1.23 10.17
C ALA A 98 -8.68 -2.55 9.59
N GLY A 99 -8.19 -2.52 8.34
CA GLY A 99 -7.62 -3.69 7.67
C GLY A 99 -6.18 -4.01 8.07
N GLY A 100 -5.55 -3.19 8.91
CA GLY A 100 -4.21 -3.46 9.40
C GLY A 100 -3.08 -3.03 8.47
N VAL A 101 -3.35 -2.11 7.54
CA VAL A 101 -2.30 -1.56 6.67
C VAL A 101 -1.38 -0.68 7.49
N ASP A 102 -0.07 -0.81 7.27
CA ASP A 102 0.94 -0.13 8.10
C ASP A 102 1.29 1.26 7.59
N LEU A 103 1.22 1.49 6.29
CA LEU A 103 1.66 2.75 5.69
C LEU A 103 0.64 3.18 4.64
N LEU A 104 0.27 4.46 4.67
CA LEU A 104 -0.66 5.04 3.70
C LEU A 104 0.03 6.18 2.97
N TRP A 105 -0.28 6.34 1.67
CA TRP A 105 0.17 7.52 0.95
C TRP A 105 -0.97 8.12 0.15
N ILE A 106 -0.85 9.41 -0.14
CA ILE A 106 -1.80 10.14 -0.98
C ILE A 106 -1.15 10.30 -2.35
N GLY A 107 -1.81 9.76 -3.38
CA GLY A 107 -1.28 9.85 -4.74
C GLY A 107 -1.29 11.28 -5.28
N ALA A 108 -0.44 11.54 -6.27
CA ALA A 108 -0.31 12.86 -6.86
C ALA A 108 -1.63 13.40 -7.42
N ARG A 109 -2.43 12.52 -8.03
CA ARG A 109 -3.74 12.92 -8.58
C ARG A 109 -4.69 13.35 -7.49
N THR A 110 -4.69 12.65 -6.36
CA THR A 110 -5.55 12.96 -5.22
C THR A 110 -5.12 14.26 -4.56
N ALA A 111 -3.82 14.46 -4.37
CA ALA A 111 -3.29 15.66 -3.75
C ALA A 111 -3.61 16.93 -4.55
N ALA A 112 -3.73 16.81 -5.88
CA ALA A 112 -4.06 17.92 -6.76
C ALA A 112 -5.57 18.10 -6.97
N ASN A 113 -6.40 17.22 -6.42
CA ASN A 113 -7.85 17.23 -6.62
C ASN A 113 -8.55 17.95 -5.46
N PRO A 114 -9.20 19.11 -5.71
CA PRO A 114 -9.87 19.86 -4.63
C PRO A 114 -11.09 19.15 -4.05
N PHE A 115 -11.55 18.07 -4.67
CA PHE A 115 -12.71 17.30 -4.20
C PHE A 115 -12.31 16.02 -3.46
N ALA A 116 -11.05 15.74 -3.32
CA ALA A 116 -10.57 14.54 -2.64
C ALA A 116 -10.57 14.69 -1.11
#